data_27c117ea21da82ed18486636086ad6b8
#
_entry.id   27c117ea21da82ed18486636086ad6b8
#
_cell.length_a   1.000
_cell.length_b   1.000
_cell.length_c   1.000
_cell.angle_alpha   90.00
_cell.angle_beta   90.00
_cell.angle_gamma   90.00
#
_symmetry.space_group_name_H-M   'P 1'
#
loop_
_entity.id
_entity.type
_entity.pdbx_description
1 polymer ?
#
loop_
_entity_poly.entity_id
_entity_poly.type
_entity_poly.pdbx_seq_one_letter_code
_entity_poly.pdbx_strand_id
1 'polypeptide(L)'
;MFLLGFSQPAFAVDLESGAKIFKANCAACHALGRNNVVAAKTLKKDALEQYGMYSVDAIITQVTKGKNAMPAFGKKLKADEIENVANYVLAQADAGWKKK
;
A
#
# COMPACT_ATOMS: atom_id res chain seq x y z
N MET A 1 -26.66 16.12 20.83
CA MET A 1 -25.99 15.86 20.66
C MET A 1 -25.43 15.19 20.28
N PHE A 2 -25.04 15.27 20.07
CA PHE A 2 -24.27 14.85 19.69
C PHE A 2 -23.55 14.09 19.38
N LEU A 3 -23.48 14.03 19.17
CA LEU A 3 -22.71 13.42 18.93
C LEU A 3 -22.01 12.93 18.65
N LEU A 4 -21.78 12.96 18.69
CA LEU A 4 -20.94 12.65 18.38
C LEU A 4 -20.34 11.91 18.11
N GLY A 5 -20.09 11.84 17.93
CA GLY A 5 -19.37 11.22 17.64
C GLY A 5 -18.74 10.73 17.39
N PHE A 6 -18.16 10.64 17.16
CA PHE A 6 -17.33 10.25 16.77
C PHE A 6 -16.77 9.32 16.84
N SER A 7 -16.49 9.03 16.61
CA SER A 7 -15.86 8.38 16.48
C SER A 7 -14.82 8.03 16.48
N GLN A 8 -14.08 7.75 16.09
CA GLN A 8 -13.05 7.54 15.85
C GLN A 8 -12.47 6.82 15.50
N PRO A 9 -11.98 6.83 15.69
CA PRO A 9 -11.06 7.05 14.94
C PRO A 9 -10.13 6.20 14.36
N ALA A 10 -10.28 5.90 13.32
CA ALA A 10 -9.33 5.38 12.44
C ALA A 10 -8.20 6.39 12.27
N PHE A 11 -7.04 5.94 11.92
CA PHE A 11 -5.94 6.85 11.59
C PHE A 11 -6.34 7.68 10.39
N ALA A 12 -6.03 8.96 10.42
CA ALA A 12 -6.13 9.77 9.23
C ALA A 12 -5.09 9.27 8.22
N VAL A 13 -5.51 8.98 7.01
CA VAL A 13 -4.60 8.51 5.98
C VAL A 13 -3.68 9.64 5.55
N ASP A 14 -2.38 9.36 5.52
CA ASP A 14 -1.36 10.31 5.12
C ASP A 14 -0.62 9.76 3.91
N LEU A 15 -1.01 10.23 2.72
CA LEU A 15 -0.40 9.74 1.48
C LEU A 15 1.05 10.17 1.33
N GLU A 16 1.42 11.30 1.89
CA GLU A 16 2.81 11.75 1.85
C GLU A 16 3.69 10.82 2.68
N SER A 17 3.24 10.44 3.86
CA SER A 17 3.93 9.44 4.67
C SER A 17 4.01 8.11 3.93
N GLY A 18 2.91 7.70 3.29
CA GLY A 18 2.89 6.49 2.48
C GLY A 18 3.92 6.52 1.36
N ALA A 19 4.07 7.66 0.71
CA ALA A 19 5.07 7.82 -0.36
C ALA A 19 6.49 7.63 0.19
N LYS A 20 6.78 8.21 1.34
CA LYS A 20 8.11 8.07 1.95
C LYS A 20 8.39 6.63 2.35
N ILE A 21 7.40 5.96 2.93
CA ILE A 21 7.54 4.55 3.32
C ILE A 21 7.76 3.69 2.08
N PHE A 22 6.99 3.94 1.02
CA PHE A 22 7.14 3.21 -0.23
C PHE A 22 8.54 3.36 -0.79
N LYS A 23 9.03 4.58 -0.86
CA LYS A 23 10.36 4.87 -1.39
C LYS A 23 11.45 4.16 -0.59
N ALA A 24 11.32 4.12 0.73
CA ALA A 24 12.33 3.53 1.59
C ALA A 24 12.29 2.01 1.63
N ASN A 25 11.11 1.40 1.49
CA ASN A 25 10.95 -0.03 1.78
C ASN A 25 10.44 -0.85 0.60
N CYS A 26 9.84 -0.25 -0.39
CA CYS A 26 9.10 -0.97 -1.44
C CYS A 26 9.69 -0.74 -2.82
N ALA A 27 10.26 0.43 -3.05
CA ALA A 27 10.68 0.85 -4.39
C ALA A 27 11.80 -0.01 -4.96
N ALA A 28 12.58 -0.69 -4.13
CA ALA A 28 13.63 -1.57 -4.63
C ALA A 28 13.07 -2.60 -5.61
N CYS A 29 11.87 -3.11 -5.34
CA CYS A 29 11.21 -4.09 -6.21
C CYS A 29 10.04 -3.50 -6.99
N HIS A 30 9.40 -2.46 -6.46
CA HIS A 30 8.14 -1.94 -6.99
C HIS A 30 8.23 -0.51 -7.53
N ALA A 31 9.41 -0.06 -7.92
CA ALA A 31 9.58 1.30 -8.45
C ALA A 31 8.57 1.56 -9.57
N LEU A 32 7.87 2.70 -9.49
CA LEU A 32 6.85 3.10 -10.47
C LEU A 32 5.76 2.05 -10.66
N GLY A 33 5.46 1.29 -9.61
CA GLY A 33 4.41 0.27 -9.64
C GLY A 33 4.80 -1.02 -10.33
N ARG A 34 6.07 -1.19 -10.68
CA ARG A 34 6.53 -2.42 -11.34
C ARG A 34 6.78 -3.53 -10.32
N ASN A 35 7.22 -4.65 -10.79
CA ASN A 35 7.65 -5.77 -9.96
C ASN A 35 8.86 -6.41 -10.63
N ASN A 36 10.02 -6.28 -9.97
CA ASN A 36 11.28 -6.77 -10.53
C ASN A 36 11.48 -8.27 -10.36
N VAL A 37 10.66 -8.92 -9.54
CA VAL A 37 10.78 -10.37 -9.28
C VAL A 37 9.80 -11.16 -10.13
N VAL A 38 8.52 -10.76 -10.12
CA VAL A 38 7.47 -11.39 -10.93
C VAL A 38 6.85 -10.31 -11.79
N ALA A 39 7.33 -10.19 -13.02
CA ALA A 39 7.01 -9.05 -13.87
C ALA A 39 5.51 -8.83 -14.09
N ALA A 40 4.71 -9.91 -14.11
CA ALA A 40 3.26 -9.80 -14.34
C ALA A 40 2.52 -9.27 -13.11
N LYS A 41 3.09 -9.40 -11.93
CA LYS A 41 2.41 -9.02 -10.68
C LYS A 41 2.81 -7.61 -10.26
N THR A 42 2.48 -6.65 -11.12
CA THR A 42 2.77 -5.23 -10.86
C THR A 42 1.77 -4.67 -9.84
N LEU A 43 2.00 -3.41 -9.45
CA LEU A 43 1.06 -2.68 -8.59
C LEU A 43 0.13 -1.80 -9.42
N LYS A 44 0.08 -2.02 -10.73
CA LYS A 44 -0.86 -1.30 -11.58
C LYS A 44 -2.27 -1.79 -11.34
N LYS A 45 -3.25 -0.93 -11.58
CA LYS A 45 -4.63 -1.22 -11.22
C LYS A 45 -5.13 -2.53 -11.80
N ASP A 46 -4.87 -2.76 -13.09
CA ASP A 46 -5.37 -3.98 -13.76
C ASP A 46 -4.78 -5.24 -13.14
N ALA A 47 -3.50 -5.24 -12.78
CA ALA A 47 -2.89 -6.39 -12.13
C ALA A 47 -3.42 -6.57 -10.71
N LEU A 48 -3.59 -5.48 -9.98
CA LEU A 48 -4.18 -5.57 -8.63
C LEU A 48 -5.57 -6.17 -8.68
N GLU A 49 -6.38 -5.76 -9.66
CA GLU A 49 -7.71 -6.34 -9.83
C GLU A 49 -7.63 -7.82 -10.19
N GLN A 50 -6.76 -8.17 -11.12
CA GLN A 50 -6.61 -9.54 -11.59
C GLN A 50 -6.25 -10.51 -10.46
N TYR A 51 -5.39 -10.07 -9.54
CA TYR A 51 -4.90 -10.94 -8.47
C TYR A 51 -5.64 -10.74 -7.15
N GLY A 52 -6.78 -10.06 -7.16
CA GLY A 52 -7.59 -9.88 -5.96
C GLY A 52 -6.96 -8.95 -4.94
N MET A 53 -6.08 -8.05 -5.36
CA MET A 53 -5.32 -7.18 -4.48
C MET A 53 -5.78 -5.72 -4.52
N TYR A 54 -6.86 -5.43 -5.24
CA TYR A 54 -7.28 -4.05 -5.40
C TYR A 54 -8.18 -3.62 -4.24
N SER A 55 -7.62 -3.62 -3.04
CA SER A 55 -8.27 -3.08 -1.85
C SER A 55 -7.21 -2.75 -0.81
N VAL A 56 -7.51 -1.79 0.04
CA VAL A 56 -6.60 -1.42 1.13
C VAL A 56 -6.34 -2.63 2.03
N ASP A 57 -7.38 -3.35 2.39
CA ASP A 57 -7.25 -4.48 3.31
C ASP A 57 -6.37 -5.59 2.74
N ALA A 58 -6.52 -5.91 1.46
CA ALA A 58 -5.70 -6.93 0.83
C ALA A 58 -4.22 -6.53 0.83
N ILE A 59 -3.95 -5.26 0.52
CA ILE A 59 -2.57 -4.77 0.51
C ILE A 59 -1.99 -4.75 1.92
N ILE A 60 -2.77 -4.30 2.91
CA ILE A 60 -2.34 -4.31 4.31
C ILE A 60 -1.95 -5.72 4.73
N THR A 61 -2.78 -6.70 4.39
CA THR A 61 -2.51 -8.09 4.76
C THR A 61 -1.20 -8.58 4.13
N GLN A 62 -1.00 -8.32 2.85
CA GLN A 62 0.21 -8.78 2.17
C GLN A 62 1.47 -8.06 2.66
N VAL A 63 1.40 -6.76 2.90
CA VAL A 63 2.54 -6.02 3.44
C VAL A 63 2.87 -6.52 4.84
N THR A 64 1.85 -6.80 5.64
CA THR A 64 2.06 -7.26 7.01
C THR A 64 2.69 -8.64 7.04
N LYS A 65 2.18 -9.57 6.25
CA LYS A 65 2.58 -10.98 6.29
C LYS A 65 3.66 -11.36 5.28
N GLY A 66 3.80 -10.58 4.22
CA GLY A 66 4.69 -10.93 3.12
C GLY A 66 4.14 -12.06 2.27
N LYS A 67 4.84 -12.38 1.19
CA LYS A 67 4.46 -13.51 0.32
C LYS A 67 5.62 -13.85 -0.59
N ASN A 68 6.08 -15.10 -0.54
CA ASN A 68 7.20 -15.55 -1.37
C ASN A 68 8.41 -14.64 -1.19
N ALA A 69 8.91 -14.01 -2.26
CA ALA A 69 10.08 -13.14 -2.18
C ALA A 69 9.78 -11.79 -1.52
N MET A 70 8.51 -11.43 -1.38
CA MET A 70 8.15 -10.17 -0.71
C MET A 70 8.25 -10.35 0.81
N PRO A 71 9.10 -9.56 1.49
CA PRO A 71 9.24 -9.70 2.93
C PRO A 71 8.02 -9.20 3.68
N ALA A 72 7.88 -9.67 4.92
CA ALA A 72 6.84 -9.24 5.83
C ALA A 72 7.28 -7.98 6.56
N PHE A 73 6.40 -7.00 6.64
CA PHE A 73 6.72 -5.73 7.29
C PHE A 73 5.95 -5.51 8.60
N GLY A 74 5.20 -6.51 9.06
CA GLY A 74 4.36 -6.36 10.24
C GLY A 74 5.12 -6.02 11.51
N LYS A 75 6.38 -6.42 11.61
CA LYS A 75 7.22 -6.11 12.77
C LYS A 75 8.14 -4.93 12.52
N LYS A 76 8.25 -4.49 11.28
CA LYS A 76 9.15 -3.41 10.90
C LYS A 76 8.44 -2.06 10.82
N LEU A 77 7.18 -2.08 10.41
CA LEU A 77 6.38 -0.87 10.24
C LEU A 77 5.22 -0.88 11.23
N LYS A 78 4.82 0.29 11.68
CA LYS A 78 3.65 0.43 12.55
C LYS A 78 2.37 0.26 11.73
N ALA A 79 1.26 -0.03 12.42
CA ALA A 79 -0.02 -0.25 11.76
C ALA A 79 -0.45 0.95 10.91
N ASP A 80 -0.27 2.17 11.43
CA ASP A 80 -0.64 3.37 10.67
C ASP A 80 0.28 3.57 9.46
N GLU A 81 1.55 3.20 9.58
CA GLU A 81 2.48 3.27 8.46
C GLU A 81 2.08 2.31 7.35
N ILE A 82 1.69 1.10 7.71
CA ILE A 82 1.23 0.11 6.74
C ILE A 82 -0.06 0.59 6.06
N GLU A 83 -0.97 1.16 6.83
CA GLU A 83 -2.19 1.72 6.26
C GLU A 83 -1.89 2.86 5.29
N ASN A 84 -0.97 3.73 5.66
CA ASN A 84 -0.60 4.85 4.80
C ASN A 84 0.01 4.37 3.49
N VAL A 85 0.92 3.39 3.52
CA VAL A 85 1.54 2.91 2.29
C VAL A 85 0.55 2.13 1.44
N ALA A 86 -0.37 1.39 2.04
CA ALA A 86 -1.40 0.68 1.29
C ALA A 86 -2.30 1.66 0.53
N ASN A 87 -2.72 2.72 1.20
CA ASN A 87 -3.52 3.75 0.55
C ASN A 87 -2.74 4.49 -0.53
N TYR A 88 -1.46 4.74 -0.30
CA TYR A 88 -0.60 5.34 -1.31
C TYR A 88 -0.53 4.46 -2.57
N VAL A 89 -0.35 3.16 -2.40
CA VAL A 89 -0.29 2.23 -3.54
C VAL A 89 -1.58 2.29 -4.34
N LEU A 90 -2.74 2.27 -3.67
CA LEU A 90 -4.02 2.35 -4.40
C LEU A 90 -4.19 3.69 -5.11
N ALA A 91 -3.81 4.79 -4.45
CA ALA A 91 -3.92 6.10 -5.08
C ALA A 91 -3.04 6.19 -6.32
N GLN A 92 -1.83 5.63 -6.24
CA GLN A 92 -0.94 5.61 -7.40
C GLN A 92 -1.46 4.69 -8.50
N ALA A 93 -2.01 3.54 -8.14
CA ALA A 93 -2.61 2.64 -9.12
C ALA A 93 -3.73 3.34 -9.88
N ASP A 94 -4.58 4.07 -9.17
CA ASP A 94 -5.66 4.83 -9.78
C ASP A 94 -5.14 5.94 -10.69
N ALA A 95 -4.02 6.54 -10.35
CA ALA A 95 -3.40 7.62 -11.12
C ALA A 95 -2.47 7.10 -12.23
N GLY A 96 -2.27 5.77 -12.32
CA GLY A 96 -1.41 5.17 -13.33
C GLY A 96 0.06 5.28 -13.03
N TRP A 97 0.43 5.44 -11.75
CA TRP A 97 1.82 5.54 -11.30
C TRP A 97 2.59 6.63 -12.02
N LYS A 98 1.98 7.79 -12.13
CA LYS A 98 2.62 8.91 -12.80
C LYS A 98 3.78 9.45 -11.98
N LYS A 99 4.88 9.68 -12.66
CA LYS A 99 6.02 10.31 -12.07
C LYS A 99 5.75 11.80 -11.92
N LYS A 100 6.10 12.36 -10.79
CA LYS A 100 5.96 13.79 -10.60
C LYS A 100 7.09 14.54 -11.27
#